data_9d22dfe78e0f8df975fd1431e8daea2e
#
_entry.id   9d22dfe78e0f8df975fd1431e8daea2e
#
_cell.length_a   1.000
_cell.length_b   1.000
_cell.length_c   1.000
_cell.angle_alpha   90.00
_cell.angle_beta   90.00
_cell.angle_gamma   90.00
#
_symmetry.space_group_name_H-M   'P 1'
#
loop_
_entity.id
_entity.type
_entity.pdbx_description
1 polymer ?
#
loop_
_entity_poly.entity_id
_entity_poly.type
_entity_poly.pdbx_seq_one_letter_code
_entity_poly.pdbx_strand_id
1 'polypeptide(L)'
;MRKIVLFSGSSAVGKTAVLSWVVDCLRERGLSSAVCKIDCVSDEDKETFRALGVPTVAGISADICPDHYLVSNIPEIWSWADGQGSDVLFVETAGLCNRCSPATRSMVAGCVVDATASCKAPGHLGPMLSQADFVVLTKVDMISQAEREIVCRAVADVNPGAEVFAVDALAGYGVQALSRYIEAAPAVGTYEGDVLRHAMPAGVCSYCVGECRVGSAFQQGVVGKMEFEEDAR
;
A
#
# COMPACT_ATOMS: atom_id res chain seq x y z
N MET A 1 16.08 -9.47 7.15
CA MET A 1 14.71 -9.83 6.68
C MET A 1 13.79 -8.67 7.00
N ARG A 2 12.95 -8.28 6.06
CA ARG A 2 12.09 -7.08 6.17
C ARG A 2 10.66 -7.42 5.83
N LYS A 3 9.71 -6.66 6.38
CA LYS A 3 8.31 -6.71 5.96
C LYS A 3 8.06 -5.68 4.86
N ILE A 4 7.19 -6.00 3.93
CA ILE A 4 6.65 -5.03 2.97
C ILE A 4 5.14 -4.99 3.10
N VAL A 5 4.61 -3.79 3.28
CA VAL A 5 3.19 -3.54 3.52
C VAL A 5 2.69 -2.58 2.46
N LEU A 6 1.71 -3.03 1.69
CA LEU A 6 1.05 -2.22 0.67
C LEU A 6 -0.17 -1.53 1.27
N PHE A 7 -0.27 -0.22 1.09
CA PHE A 7 -1.47 0.57 1.37
C PHE A 7 -2.11 0.99 0.04
N SER A 8 -3.19 0.32 -0.32
CA SER A 8 -4.01 0.62 -1.49
C SER A 8 -5.35 1.23 -1.08
N GLY A 9 -6.13 1.69 -2.04
CA GLY A 9 -7.42 2.34 -1.82
C GLY A 9 -7.57 3.58 -2.68
N SER A 10 -8.78 4.06 -2.87
CA SER A 10 -9.07 5.23 -3.70
C SER A 10 -8.32 6.49 -3.24
N SER A 11 -8.27 7.51 -4.08
CA SER A 11 -7.69 8.80 -3.70
C SER A 11 -8.49 9.42 -2.54
N ALA A 12 -7.82 10.18 -1.67
CA ALA A 12 -8.40 10.93 -0.55
C ALA A 12 -9.14 10.10 0.53
N VAL A 13 -8.95 8.78 0.58
CA VAL A 13 -9.53 7.92 1.64
C VAL A 13 -8.77 7.98 2.95
N GLY A 14 -7.65 8.71 3.04
CA GLY A 14 -6.86 8.87 4.26
C GLY A 14 -5.70 7.88 4.42
N LYS A 15 -5.19 7.28 3.33
CA LYS A 15 -4.03 6.37 3.35
C LYS A 15 -2.84 6.97 4.08
N THR A 16 -2.39 8.14 3.65
CA THR A 16 -1.23 8.85 4.21
C THR A 16 -1.41 9.14 5.70
N ALA A 17 -2.60 9.60 6.13
CA ALA A 17 -2.87 9.90 7.54
C ALA A 17 -2.82 8.64 8.42
N VAL A 18 -3.44 7.53 7.98
CA VAL A 18 -3.36 6.25 8.70
C VAL A 18 -1.93 5.76 8.79
N LEU A 19 -1.20 5.81 7.67
CA LEU A 19 0.17 5.33 7.59
C LEU A 19 1.11 6.13 8.51
N SER A 20 0.92 7.45 8.62
CA SER A 20 1.71 8.29 9.55
C SER A 20 1.56 7.81 11.00
N TRP A 21 0.35 7.54 11.45
CA TRP A 21 0.10 6.99 12.78
C TRP A 21 0.68 5.57 12.97
N VAL A 22 0.57 4.72 11.95
CA VAL A 22 1.15 3.36 12.00
C VAL A 22 2.66 3.42 12.18
N VAL A 23 3.34 4.29 11.41
CA VAL A 23 4.78 4.50 11.50
C VAL A 23 5.19 4.94 12.90
N ASP A 24 4.48 5.91 13.50
CA ASP A 24 4.75 6.35 14.87
C ASP A 24 4.55 5.25 15.90
N CYS A 25 3.46 4.48 15.80
CA CYS A 25 3.21 3.34 16.67
C CYS A 25 4.28 2.24 16.56
N LEU A 26 4.80 1.98 15.36
CA LEU A 26 5.88 1.01 15.16
C LEU A 26 7.21 1.53 15.72
N ARG A 27 7.50 2.82 15.57
CA ARG A 27 8.68 3.47 16.16
C ARG A 27 8.68 3.37 17.67
N GLU A 28 7.54 3.60 18.33
CA GLU A 28 7.40 3.42 19.79
C GLU A 28 7.68 1.99 20.24
N ARG A 29 7.55 1.01 19.34
CA ARG A 29 7.86 -0.41 19.57
C ARG A 29 9.28 -0.80 19.17
N GLY A 30 10.09 0.17 18.73
CA GLY A 30 11.49 -0.03 18.34
C GLY A 30 11.65 -0.58 16.91
N LEU A 31 10.64 -0.49 16.06
CA LEU A 31 10.71 -0.89 14.64
C LEU A 31 10.93 0.33 13.75
N SER A 32 11.94 0.25 12.91
CA SER A 32 12.24 1.26 11.91
C SER A 32 11.40 1.06 10.64
N SER A 33 10.97 2.16 10.04
CA SER A 33 10.14 2.16 8.84
C SER A 33 10.80 2.96 7.71
N ALA A 34 10.54 2.55 6.46
CA ALA A 34 10.76 3.37 5.27
C ALA A 34 9.46 3.44 4.47
N VAL A 35 9.22 4.53 3.77
CA VAL A 35 7.99 4.74 3.00
C VAL A 35 8.34 5.00 1.53
N CYS A 36 7.71 4.25 0.64
CA CYS A 36 7.67 4.53 -0.78
C CYS A 36 6.26 4.97 -1.17
N LYS A 37 6.14 6.13 -1.76
CA LYS A 37 4.86 6.63 -2.28
C LYS A 37 4.88 6.62 -3.80
N ILE A 38 3.86 6.03 -4.39
CA ILE A 38 3.66 6.05 -5.86
C ILE A 38 2.51 6.99 -6.17
N ASP A 39 2.77 7.99 -7.00
CA ASP A 39 1.77 8.95 -7.47
C ASP A 39 1.94 9.18 -8.98
N CYS A 40 0.98 9.88 -9.59
CA CYS A 40 1.01 10.21 -11.02
C CYS A 40 1.51 11.63 -11.30
N VAL A 41 1.31 12.56 -10.37
CA VAL A 41 1.42 14.00 -10.62
C VAL A 41 2.31 14.72 -9.63
N SER A 42 2.29 14.32 -8.35
CA SER A 42 2.89 15.10 -7.26
C SER A 42 3.55 14.20 -6.23
N ASP A 43 4.60 14.71 -5.62
CA ASP A 43 5.31 14.06 -4.52
C ASP A 43 5.15 14.84 -3.19
N GLU A 44 4.23 15.80 -3.12
CA GLU A 44 4.05 16.68 -1.97
C GLU A 44 3.85 15.94 -0.65
N ASP A 45 3.15 14.82 -0.67
CA ASP A 45 2.91 14.02 0.54
C ASP A 45 4.17 13.36 1.12
N LYS A 46 5.28 13.29 0.37
CA LYS A 46 6.55 12.77 0.91
C LYS A 46 7.05 13.59 2.10
N GLU A 47 6.76 14.90 2.10
CA GLU A 47 7.17 15.81 3.18
C GLU A 47 6.52 15.45 4.51
N THR A 48 5.31 14.86 4.49
CA THR A 48 4.65 14.39 5.71
C THR A 48 5.51 13.35 6.44
N PHE A 49 6.05 12.37 5.74
CA PHE A 49 6.89 11.33 6.35
C PHE A 49 8.31 11.82 6.64
N ARG A 50 8.86 12.69 5.81
CA ARG A 50 10.15 13.34 6.07
C ARG A 50 10.11 14.17 7.35
N ALA A 51 9.04 14.90 7.59
CA ALA A 51 8.83 15.65 8.83
C ALA A 51 8.77 14.73 10.08
N LEU A 52 8.36 13.48 9.90
CA LEU A 52 8.41 12.44 10.95
C LEU A 52 9.80 11.79 11.08
N GLY A 53 10.78 12.19 10.27
CA GLY A 53 12.11 11.60 10.27
C GLY A 53 12.17 10.18 9.68
N VAL A 54 11.25 9.85 8.78
CA VAL A 54 11.16 8.54 8.13
C VAL A 54 11.79 8.62 6.75
N PRO A 55 12.74 7.74 6.41
CA PRO A 55 13.26 7.62 5.04
C PRO A 55 12.10 7.46 4.05
N THR A 56 12.01 8.36 3.09
CA THR A 56 10.86 8.43 2.18
C THR A 56 11.30 8.70 0.76
N VAL A 57 10.81 7.90 -0.17
CA VAL A 57 10.99 8.10 -1.61
C VAL A 57 9.62 8.18 -2.29
N ALA A 58 9.53 9.00 -3.33
CA ALA A 58 8.34 9.08 -4.18
C ALA A 58 8.68 8.65 -5.60
N GLY A 59 7.80 7.86 -6.21
CA GLY A 59 7.86 7.50 -7.61
C GLY A 59 6.71 8.16 -8.37
N ILE A 60 7.05 8.92 -9.41
CA ILE A 60 6.07 9.61 -10.27
C ILE A 60 5.89 8.80 -11.54
N SER A 61 4.71 8.24 -11.71
CA SER A 61 4.41 7.35 -12.85
C SER A 61 4.12 8.10 -14.16
N ALA A 62 3.84 9.39 -14.10
CA ALA A 62 3.44 10.22 -15.24
C ALA A 62 2.37 9.54 -16.10
N ASP A 63 2.68 9.22 -17.35
CA ASP A 63 1.75 8.61 -18.32
C ASP A 63 1.58 7.09 -18.14
N ILE A 64 2.35 6.46 -17.25
CA ILE A 64 2.27 5.03 -16.98
C ILE A 64 1.24 4.79 -15.86
N CYS A 65 0.49 3.68 -15.94
CA CYS A 65 -0.37 3.26 -14.83
C CYS A 65 0.47 3.12 -13.55
N PRO A 66 0.10 3.77 -12.42
CA PRO A 66 0.91 3.78 -11.20
C PRO A 66 1.11 2.38 -10.60
N ASP A 67 0.13 1.49 -10.69
CA ASP A 67 0.29 0.12 -10.21
C ASP A 67 1.29 -0.66 -11.07
N HIS A 68 1.28 -0.44 -12.39
CA HIS A 68 2.28 -0.99 -13.31
C HIS A 68 3.67 -0.43 -13.00
N TYR A 69 3.78 0.88 -12.80
CA TYR A 69 5.02 1.54 -12.44
C TYR A 69 5.58 0.99 -11.13
N LEU A 70 4.73 0.80 -10.12
CA LEU A 70 5.11 0.18 -8.85
C LEU A 70 5.68 -1.22 -9.07
N VAL A 71 4.94 -2.11 -9.74
CA VAL A 71 5.38 -3.50 -9.97
C VAL A 71 6.73 -3.55 -10.68
N SER A 72 6.94 -2.63 -11.61
CA SER A 72 8.20 -2.52 -12.36
C SER A 72 9.39 -2.04 -11.53
N ASN A 73 9.14 -1.45 -10.36
CA ASN A 73 10.16 -0.86 -9.50
C ASN A 73 10.27 -1.54 -8.12
N ILE A 74 9.50 -2.60 -7.85
CA ILE A 74 9.56 -3.30 -6.54
C ILE A 74 10.98 -3.73 -6.15
N PRO A 75 11.80 -4.30 -7.05
CA PRO A 75 13.17 -4.71 -6.68
C PRO A 75 14.05 -3.52 -6.26
N GLU A 76 13.93 -2.40 -6.96
CA GLU A 76 14.69 -1.18 -6.69
C GLU A 76 14.22 -0.53 -5.36
N ILE A 77 12.90 -0.46 -5.14
CA ILE A 77 12.31 0.05 -3.91
C ILE A 77 12.74 -0.81 -2.71
N TRP A 78 12.76 -2.13 -2.88
CA TRP A 78 13.23 -3.07 -1.87
C TRP A 78 14.71 -2.84 -1.54
N SER A 79 15.56 -2.71 -2.57
CA SER A 79 16.99 -2.47 -2.40
C SER A 79 17.28 -1.14 -1.73
N TRP A 80 16.55 -0.09 -2.11
CA TRP A 80 16.65 1.21 -1.45
C TRP A 80 16.30 1.12 0.04
N ALA A 81 15.17 0.51 0.39
CA ALA A 81 14.77 0.34 1.78
C ALA A 81 15.76 -0.53 2.57
N ASP A 82 16.46 -1.46 1.90
CA ASP A 82 17.55 -2.24 2.50
C ASP A 82 18.74 -1.36 2.88
N GLY A 83 19.10 -0.44 2.01
CA GLY A 83 20.11 0.57 2.28
C GLY A 83 19.78 1.50 3.45
N GLN A 84 18.48 1.73 3.72
CA GLN A 84 18.01 2.51 4.88
C GLN A 84 18.01 1.71 6.19
N GLY A 85 18.24 0.40 6.16
CA GLY A 85 18.22 -0.45 7.35
C GLY A 85 16.85 -0.58 8.00
N SER A 86 15.75 -0.33 7.28
CA SER A 86 14.40 -0.36 7.83
C SER A 86 13.88 -1.78 8.06
N ASP A 87 13.09 -1.99 9.12
CA ASP A 87 12.43 -3.27 9.44
C ASP A 87 11.15 -3.46 8.63
N VAL A 88 10.46 -2.36 8.31
CA VAL A 88 9.21 -2.35 7.56
C VAL A 88 9.31 -1.36 6.41
N LEU A 89 9.03 -1.83 5.21
CA LEU A 89 8.83 -1.00 4.03
C LEU A 89 7.33 -0.84 3.79
N PHE A 90 6.85 0.38 3.84
CA PHE A 90 5.50 0.74 3.43
C PHE A 90 5.50 1.23 1.99
N VAL A 91 4.51 0.77 1.22
CA VAL A 91 4.27 1.24 -0.14
C VAL A 91 2.85 1.79 -0.22
N GLU A 92 2.71 3.07 -0.48
CA GLU A 92 1.42 3.72 -0.68
C GLU A 92 1.15 3.92 -2.18
N THR A 93 -0.01 3.44 -2.67
CA THR A 93 -0.41 3.59 -4.08
C THR A 93 -1.21 4.87 -4.33
N ALA A 94 -1.21 5.37 -5.56
CA ALA A 94 -1.96 6.55 -5.99
C ALA A 94 -3.49 6.40 -5.82
N GLY A 95 -4.02 5.19 -6.03
CA GLY A 95 -5.45 4.92 -5.87
C GLY A 95 -6.33 5.46 -6.98
N LEU A 96 -5.85 5.47 -8.21
CA LEU A 96 -6.55 6.05 -9.36
C LEU A 96 -7.46 5.06 -10.10
N CYS A 97 -7.22 3.76 -9.99
CA CYS A 97 -8.06 2.79 -10.67
C CYS A 97 -8.27 1.53 -9.83
N ASN A 98 -9.40 0.85 -10.09
CA ASN A 98 -9.83 -0.33 -9.33
C ASN A 98 -9.69 -1.64 -10.14
N ARG A 99 -8.93 -1.64 -11.24
CA ARG A 99 -8.89 -2.76 -12.18
C ARG A 99 -7.82 -3.81 -11.86
N CYS A 100 -6.83 -3.45 -11.07
CA CYS A 100 -5.73 -4.34 -10.68
C CYS A 100 -5.31 -4.11 -9.23
N SER A 101 -4.38 -4.92 -8.77
CA SER A 101 -3.69 -4.75 -7.50
C SER A 101 -2.22 -5.10 -7.70
N PRO A 102 -1.28 -4.25 -7.27
CA PRO A 102 0.14 -4.54 -7.34
C PRO A 102 0.61 -5.47 -6.21
N ALA A 103 -0.30 -5.99 -5.39
CA ALA A 103 0.02 -6.87 -4.29
C ALA A 103 0.66 -8.17 -4.77
N THR A 104 1.79 -8.53 -4.16
CA THR A 104 2.46 -9.82 -4.34
C THR A 104 2.13 -10.78 -3.19
N ARG A 105 2.50 -12.05 -3.32
CA ARG A 105 2.22 -13.07 -2.31
C ARG A 105 2.98 -12.84 -1.00
N SER A 106 4.16 -12.26 -1.07
CA SER A 106 5.00 -11.99 0.11
C SER A 106 4.69 -10.64 0.77
N MET A 107 3.94 -9.75 0.12
CA MET A 107 3.47 -8.50 0.73
C MET A 107 2.33 -8.76 1.70
N VAL A 108 2.23 -7.91 2.72
CA VAL A 108 1.00 -7.70 3.49
C VAL A 108 0.20 -6.61 2.81
N ALA A 109 -0.93 -6.96 2.22
CA ALA A 109 -1.72 -6.04 1.42
C ALA A 109 -2.88 -5.44 2.21
N GLY A 110 -2.93 -4.13 2.33
CA GLY A 110 -4.00 -3.37 2.95
C GLY A 110 -4.83 -2.59 1.94
N CYS A 111 -6.15 -2.55 2.17
CA CYS A 111 -7.06 -1.69 1.44
C CYS A 111 -7.71 -0.67 2.37
N VAL A 112 -7.53 0.62 2.08
CA VAL A 112 -8.13 1.71 2.87
C VAL A 112 -9.45 2.12 2.24
N VAL A 113 -10.50 2.12 3.05
CA VAL A 113 -11.88 2.39 2.64
C VAL A 113 -12.42 3.56 3.45
N ASP A 114 -12.94 4.57 2.78
CA ASP A 114 -13.65 5.68 3.41
C ASP A 114 -15.04 5.21 3.86
N ALA A 115 -15.30 5.20 5.16
CA ALA A 115 -16.57 4.75 5.71
C ALA A 115 -17.72 5.71 5.43
N THR A 116 -17.44 6.96 5.05
CA THR A 116 -18.46 7.95 4.66
C THR A 116 -18.88 7.83 3.19
N ALA A 117 -18.17 7.00 2.41
CA ALA A 117 -18.55 6.73 1.02
C ALA A 117 -19.82 5.88 0.96
N SER A 118 -20.37 5.72 -0.25
CA SER A 118 -21.53 4.86 -0.45
C SER A 118 -21.27 3.44 0.12
N CYS A 119 -22.28 2.84 0.77
CA CYS A 119 -22.23 1.44 1.21
C CYS A 119 -21.94 0.43 0.07
N LYS A 120 -22.09 0.84 -1.19
CA LYS A 120 -21.71 0.06 -2.38
C LYS A 120 -20.23 0.25 -2.77
N ALA A 121 -19.53 1.21 -2.18
CA ALA A 121 -18.14 1.51 -2.54
C ALA A 121 -17.21 0.29 -2.41
N PRO A 122 -17.28 -0.57 -1.38
CA PRO A 122 -16.47 -1.77 -1.30
C PRO A 122 -16.59 -2.68 -2.54
N GLY A 123 -17.80 -2.85 -3.09
CA GLY A 123 -18.04 -3.65 -4.30
C GLY A 123 -17.37 -3.11 -5.57
N HIS A 124 -16.95 -1.85 -5.57
CA HIS A 124 -16.28 -1.21 -6.71
C HIS A 124 -14.75 -1.18 -6.60
N LEU A 125 -14.17 -1.61 -5.48
CA LEU A 125 -12.71 -1.58 -5.27
C LEU A 125 -11.95 -2.71 -5.97
N GLY A 126 -12.67 -3.68 -6.53
CA GLY A 126 -12.09 -4.75 -7.34
C GLY A 126 -10.94 -5.48 -6.64
N PRO A 127 -9.84 -5.75 -7.36
CA PRO A 127 -8.69 -6.47 -6.81
C PRO A 127 -8.01 -5.80 -5.62
N MET A 128 -8.07 -4.49 -5.47
CA MET A 128 -7.51 -3.82 -4.29
C MET A 128 -8.12 -4.35 -2.99
N LEU A 129 -9.44 -4.58 -2.98
CA LEU A 129 -10.12 -5.12 -1.80
C LEU A 129 -10.10 -6.65 -1.79
N SER A 130 -10.39 -7.31 -2.91
CA SER A 130 -10.52 -8.78 -2.94
C SER A 130 -9.18 -9.51 -2.72
N GLN A 131 -8.03 -8.84 -2.90
CA GLN A 131 -6.70 -9.38 -2.66
C GLN A 131 -6.04 -8.86 -1.37
N ALA A 132 -6.76 -8.05 -0.58
CA ALA A 132 -6.24 -7.49 0.66
C ALA A 132 -6.21 -8.53 1.80
N ASP A 133 -5.17 -8.48 2.64
CA ASP A 133 -5.09 -9.24 3.89
C ASP A 133 -5.82 -8.52 5.02
N PHE A 134 -5.83 -7.18 4.96
CA PHE A 134 -6.56 -6.35 5.91
C PHE A 134 -7.24 -5.15 5.23
N VAL A 135 -8.27 -4.63 5.89
CA VAL A 135 -9.01 -3.43 5.47
C VAL A 135 -8.98 -2.40 6.58
N VAL A 136 -8.68 -1.16 6.24
CA VAL A 136 -8.79 -0.03 7.16
C VAL A 136 -10.01 0.80 6.80
N LEU A 137 -11.00 0.84 7.69
CA LEU A 137 -12.12 1.77 7.57
C LEU A 137 -11.75 3.09 8.23
N THR A 138 -11.62 4.15 7.42
CA THR A 138 -11.34 5.51 7.89
C THR A 138 -12.61 6.33 8.07
N LYS A 139 -12.50 7.48 8.74
CA LYS A 139 -13.60 8.42 8.99
C LYS A 139 -14.79 7.77 9.72
N VAL A 140 -14.50 6.80 10.55
CA VAL A 140 -15.52 6.06 11.31
C VAL A 140 -16.19 6.89 12.39
N ASP A 141 -15.57 7.98 12.79
CA ASP A 141 -16.06 9.02 13.69
C ASP A 141 -17.19 9.85 13.06
N MET A 142 -17.28 9.87 11.73
CA MET A 142 -18.28 10.64 10.97
C MET A 142 -19.55 9.88 10.64
N ILE A 143 -19.65 8.58 11.02
CA ILE A 143 -20.79 7.72 10.69
C ILE A 143 -21.36 7.07 11.96
N SER A 144 -22.62 6.69 11.91
CA SER A 144 -23.27 5.92 12.96
C SER A 144 -22.74 4.49 13.04
N GLN A 145 -22.95 3.83 14.18
CA GLN A 145 -22.62 2.42 14.33
C GLN A 145 -23.34 1.54 13.29
N ALA A 146 -24.59 1.83 12.98
CA ALA A 146 -25.37 1.07 12.00
C ALA A 146 -24.76 1.19 10.60
N GLU A 147 -24.36 2.40 10.17
CA GLU A 147 -23.69 2.61 8.90
C GLU A 147 -22.33 1.87 8.85
N ARG A 148 -21.58 1.91 9.94
CA ARG A 148 -20.32 1.17 10.04
C ARG A 148 -20.51 -0.33 9.87
N GLU A 149 -21.55 -0.91 10.50
CA GLU A 149 -21.88 -2.34 10.35
C GLU A 149 -22.26 -2.69 8.90
N ILE A 150 -23.00 -1.81 8.22
CA ILE A 150 -23.35 -1.98 6.80
C ILE A 150 -22.09 -1.98 5.93
N VAL A 151 -21.16 -1.05 6.17
CA VAL A 151 -19.90 -0.99 5.41
C VAL A 151 -19.02 -2.21 5.70
N CYS A 152 -18.91 -2.63 6.98
CA CYS A 152 -18.20 -3.86 7.35
C CYS A 152 -18.78 -5.08 6.62
N ARG A 153 -20.12 -5.18 6.55
CA ARG A 153 -20.79 -6.27 5.83
C ARG A 153 -20.47 -6.23 4.34
N ALA A 154 -20.51 -5.04 3.72
CA ALA A 154 -20.16 -4.87 2.31
C ALA A 154 -18.70 -5.24 2.01
N VAL A 155 -17.77 -4.96 2.92
CA VAL A 155 -16.38 -5.42 2.85
C VAL A 155 -16.32 -6.95 2.93
N ALA A 156 -17.00 -7.56 3.90
CA ALA A 156 -17.00 -9.01 4.09
C ALA A 156 -17.66 -9.77 2.92
N ASP A 157 -18.62 -9.16 2.23
CA ASP A 157 -19.25 -9.74 1.03
C ASP A 157 -18.27 -9.80 -0.15
N VAL A 158 -17.26 -8.89 -0.21
CA VAL A 158 -16.21 -8.87 -1.24
C VAL A 158 -15.01 -9.73 -0.83
N ASN A 159 -14.57 -9.59 0.43
CA ASN A 159 -13.42 -10.28 0.96
C ASN A 159 -13.67 -10.73 2.41
N PRO A 160 -14.24 -11.92 2.62
CA PRO A 160 -14.54 -12.43 3.95
C PRO A 160 -13.29 -12.81 4.75
N GLY A 161 -12.12 -12.90 4.12
CA GLY A 161 -10.85 -13.27 4.76
C GLY A 161 -10.05 -12.09 5.27
N ALA A 162 -10.40 -10.86 4.89
CA ALA A 162 -9.66 -9.69 5.33
C ALA A 162 -9.99 -9.30 6.79
N GLU A 163 -8.97 -8.99 7.57
CA GLU A 163 -9.16 -8.42 8.90
C GLU A 163 -9.53 -6.94 8.80
N VAL A 164 -10.57 -6.49 9.50
CA VAL A 164 -11.09 -5.12 9.39
C VAL A 164 -10.71 -4.29 10.60
N PHE A 165 -10.04 -3.17 10.38
CA PHE A 165 -9.63 -2.19 11.39
C PHE A 165 -10.41 -0.89 11.19
N ALA A 166 -11.19 -0.48 12.18
CA ALA A 166 -11.84 0.82 12.22
C ALA A 166 -10.88 1.86 12.81
N VAL A 167 -10.58 2.90 12.06
CA VAL A 167 -9.56 3.90 12.41
C VAL A 167 -10.12 5.32 12.26
N ASP A 168 -9.97 6.11 13.31
CA ASP A 168 -10.01 7.57 13.20
C ASP A 168 -8.60 8.08 12.84
N ALA A 169 -8.41 8.43 11.58
CA ALA A 169 -7.11 8.87 11.08
C ALA A 169 -6.71 10.29 11.54
N LEU A 170 -7.64 11.08 12.09
CA LEU A 170 -7.33 12.40 12.65
C LEU A 170 -6.78 12.28 14.09
N ALA A 171 -7.41 11.44 14.93
CA ALA A 171 -7.04 11.29 16.33
C ALA A 171 -6.17 10.04 16.62
N GLY A 172 -5.94 9.18 15.63
CA GLY A 172 -5.13 7.96 15.78
C GLY A 172 -5.82 6.81 16.51
N TYR A 173 -7.14 6.91 16.78
CA TYR A 173 -7.86 5.82 17.42
C TYR A 173 -7.95 4.61 16.51
N GLY A 174 -7.75 3.41 17.09
CA GLY A 174 -7.79 2.13 16.36
C GLY A 174 -6.47 1.72 15.69
N VAL A 175 -5.52 2.63 15.52
CA VAL A 175 -4.23 2.37 14.84
C VAL A 175 -3.37 1.34 15.58
N GLN A 176 -3.46 1.28 16.92
CA GLN A 176 -2.68 0.34 17.73
C GLN A 176 -2.94 -1.14 17.37
N ALA A 177 -4.18 -1.49 17.02
CA ALA A 177 -4.52 -2.85 16.61
C ALA A 177 -3.92 -3.17 15.23
N LEU A 178 -4.04 -2.25 14.28
CA LEU A 178 -3.44 -2.34 12.95
C LEU A 178 -1.90 -2.45 13.04
N SER A 179 -1.26 -1.64 13.88
CA SER A 179 0.20 -1.68 14.06
C SER A 179 0.68 -3.02 14.61
N ARG A 180 -0.05 -3.63 15.56
CA ARG A 180 0.24 -4.98 16.06
C ARG A 180 0.07 -6.06 14.98
N TYR A 181 -0.96 -5.94 14.16
CA TYR A 181 -1.16 -6.83 13.02
C TYR A 181 0.04 -6.78 12.06
N ILE A 182 0.49 -5.58 11.69
CA ILE A 182 1.65 -5.38 10.83
C ILE A 182 2.94 -5.88 11.50
N GLU A 183 3.12 -5.62 12.79
CA GLU A 183 4.26 -6.12 13.56
C GLU A 183 4.34 -7.64 13.57
N ALA A 184 3.20 -8.34 13.66
CA ALA A 184 3.12 -9.80 13.64
C ALA A 184 3.30 -10.41 12.25
N ALA A 185 3.21 -9.62 11.19
CA ALA A 185 3.31 -10.10 9.81
C ALA A 185 4.68 -10.74 9.51
N PRO A 186 4.74 -11.72 8.61
CA PRO A 186 5.99 -12.37 8.24
C PRO A 186 6.96 -11.40 7.56
N ALA A 187 8.25 -11.58 7.83
CA ALA A 187 9.32 -10.86 7.15
C ALA A 187 9.92 -11.76 6.06
N VAL A 188 10.32 -11.15 4.95
CA VAL A 188 10.90 -11.86 3.79
C VAL A 188 12.35 -11.42 3.57
N GLY A 189 13.12 -12.27 2.91
CA GLY A 189 14.55 -12.03 2.62
C GLY A 189 14.81 -11.41 1.25
N THR A 190 13.92 -11.63 0.30
CA THR A 190 14.06 -11.16 -1.08
C THR A 190 12.69 -11.02 -1.74
N TYR A 191 12.62 -10.14 -2.74
CA TYR A 191 11.45 -9.97 -3.61
C TYR A 191 11.70 -10.44 -5.04
N GLU A 192 12.90 -10.86 -5.36
CA GLU A 192 13.20 -11.40 -6.68
C GLU A 192 12.43 -12.71 -6.89
N GLY A 193 11.63 -12.75 -7.95
CA GLY A 193 10.79 -13.89 -8.28
C GLY A 193 9.47 -14.01 -7.51
N ASP A 194 9.12 -13.04 -6.64
CA ASP A 194 7.81 -13.02 -6.00
C ASP A 194 6.68 -12.87 -7.02
N VAL A 195 5.49 -13.29 -6.67
CA VAL A 195 4.38 -13.47 -7.60
C VAL A 195 3.22 -12.54 -7.26
N LEU A 196 2.76 -11.80 -8.25
CA LEU A 196 1.54 -10.99 -8.15
C LEU A 196 0.33 -11.85 -7.79
N ARG A 197 -0.52 -11.35 -6.89
CA ARG A 197 -1.79 -11.99 -6.53
C ARG A 197 -2.84 -11.85 -7.63
N HIS A 198 -2.70 -10.85 -8.49
CA HIS A 198 -3.63 -10.53 -9.57
C HIS A 198 -2.87 -10.10 -10.82
N ALA A 199 -3.23 -10.66 -11.99
CA ALA A 199 -2.63 -10.29 -13.26
C ALA A 199 -3.04 -8.87 -13.67
N MET A 200 -2.10 -8.10 -14.21
CA MET A 200 -2.38 -6.74 -14.69
C MET A 200 -3.01 -6.74 -16.09
N PRO A 201 -4.03 -5.90 -16.35
CA PRO A 201 -4.89 -6.05 -17.52
C PRO A 201 -4.48 -5.24 -18.75
N ALA A 202 -3.33 -4.59 -18.82
CA ALA A 202 -3.00 -3.69 -19.94
C ALA A 202 -1.65 -4.03 -20.60
N GLY A 203 -1.56 -3.99 -21.92
CA GLY A 203 -0.49 -4.61 -22.67
C GLY A 203 0.64 -3.70 -23.12
N VAL A 204 1.53 -3.26 -22.24
CA VAL A 204 2.75 -2.48 -22.58
C VAL A 204 4.06 -3.15 -22.17
N CYS A 205 4.01 -4.14 -21.29
CA CYS A 205 5.17 -4.92 -20.84
C CYS A 205 4.78 -6.36 -20.48
N SER A 206 5.74 -7.16 -20.01
CA SER A 206 5.52 -8.56 -19.64
C SER A 206 4.44 -8.73 -18.57
N TYR A 207 4.34 -7.84 -17.59
CA TYR A 207 3.31 -7.90 -16.54
C TYR A 207 1.89 -7.73 -17.09
N CYS A 208 1.73 -6.82 -18.05
CA CYS A 208 0.43 -6.55 -18.67
C CYS A 208 -0.07 -7.70 -19.57
N VAL A 209 0.81 -8.59 -20.00
CA VAL A 209 0.48 -9.75 -20.84
C VAL A 209 0.55 -11.08 -20.08
N GLY A 210 0.58 -11.02 -18.74
CA GLY A 210 0.41 -12.20 -17.90
C GLY A 210 1.64 -12.67 -17.13
N GLU A 211 2.80 -11.99 -17.21
CA GLU A 211 3.90 -12.27 -16.31
C GLU A 211 3.51 -11.86 -14.87
N CYS A 212 3.62 -12.76 -13.94
CA CYS A 212 3.26 -12.53 -12.55
C CYS A 212 4.48 -12.52 -11.61
N ARG A 213 5.66 -12.93 -12.09
CA ARG A 213 6.90 -12.91 -11.29
C ARG A 213 7.51 -11.53 -11.33
N VAL A 214 7.83 -11.00 -10.16
CA VAL A 214 8.48 -9.71 -9.99
C VAL A 214 9.99 -9.89 -9.98
N GLY A 215 10.71 -8.99 -10.65
CA GLY A 215 12.16 -8.98 -10.68
C GLY A 215 12.73 -8.60 -12.04
N SER A 216 13.99 -8.21 -12.06
CA SER A 216 14.68 -7.73 -13.26
C SER A 216 14.76 -8.80 -14.36
N ALA A 217 14.85 -10.07 -13.98
CA ALA A 217 14.91 -11.18 -14.94
C ALA A 217 13.58 -11.44 -15.67
N PHE A 218 12.45 -10.96 -15.14
CA PHE A 218 11.12 -11.22 -15.68
C PHE A 218 10.51 -10.00 -16.39
N GLN A 219 11.06 -8.82 -16.10
CA GLN A 219 10.57 -7.56 -16.63
C GLN A 219 11.02 -7.35 -18.08
N GLN A 220 10.05 -7.21 -18.99
CA GLN A 220 10.29 -6.94 -20.41
C GLN A 220 9.29 -5.91 -20.92
N GLY A 221 9.67 -5.12 -21.91
CA GLY A 221 8.82 -4.11 -22.53
C GLY A 221 8.99 -2.70 -21.93
N VAL A 222 7.99 -1.84 -22.13
CA VAL A 222 8.02 -0.45 -21.69
C VAL A 222 7.79 -0.39 -20.19
N VAL A 223 8.79 0.11 -19.46
CA VAL A 223 8.77 0.29 -18.01
C VAL A 223 9.42 1.62 -17.66
N GLY A 224 8.80 2.34 -16.72
CA GLY A 224 9.42 3.50 -16.09
C GLY A 224 10.27 3.03 -14.90
N LYS A 225 11.45 3.62 -14.73
CA LYS A 225 12.29 3.35 -13.56
C LYS A 225 12.29 4.56 -12.61
N MET A 226 12.27 4.28 -11.32
CA MET A 226 12.40 5.30 -10.29
C MET A 226 13.85 5.79 -10.24
N GLU A 227 14.00 7.10 -10.05
CA GLU A 227 15.25 7.71 -9.65
C GLU A 227 15.21 7.87 -8.12
N PHE A 228 16.24 7.39 -7.45
CA PHE A 228 16.41 7.54 -6.01
C PHE A 228 17.43 8.67 -5.80
N GLU A 229 16.97 9.76 -5.18
CA GLU A 229 17.87 10.81 -4.73
C GLU A 229 18.84 10.19 -3.72
N GLU A 230 20.15 10.33 -3.95
CA GLU A 230 21.14 10.05 -2.91
C GLU A 230 20.91 11.08 -1.80
N ASP A 231 20.39 10.65 -0.66
CA ASP A 231 20.32 11.50 0.52
C ASP A 231 21.71 12.04 0.80
N ALA A 232 21.88 13.34 0.65
CA ALA A 232 23.09 14.03 1.05
C ALA A 232 23.31 13.78 2.55
N ARG A 233 24.27 12.92 2.88
CA ARG A 233 24.69 12.58 4.22
C ARG A 233 25.29 13.78 4.93
#